data_f743ef11ffa76fb092e78b8a5daaa1f6
#
_entry.id   f743ef11ffa76fb092e78b8a5daaa1f6
#
_cell.length_a   1.000
_cell.length_b   1.000
_cell.length_c   1.000
_cell.angle_alpha   90.00
_cell.angle_beta   90.00
_cell.angle_gamma   90.00
#
_symmetry.space_group_name_H-M   'P 1'
#
loop_
_entity.id
_entity.type
_entity.pdbx_description
1 polymer ?
#
loop_
_entity_poly.entity_id
_entity_poly.type
_entity_poly.pdbx_seq_one_letter_code
_entity_poly.pdbx_strand_id
1 'polypeptide(L)'
;MPNWLRIRELVRKEFIQLFRDKKVRPILVIMPVLQLLIFGYVVTTDVRDVRVGFLDQAHTRESRMLFDGFNANTTFKIKKIALMQQDLEQLLIRGEIDLAVKVPPDFSQKIRSGQTAALQIIADGSLSNMAAVRISYAVQIIEKLNTELLMEMRPEKLDYGKIIGNPNRSHVV
;
A
#
# COMPACT_ATOMS: atom_id res chain seq x y z
N MET A 1 -20.06 -30.65 -41.28
CA MET A 1 -19.09 -29.64 -41.73
C MET A 1 -18.85 -28.71 -40.56
N PRO A 2 -17.62 -28.49 -40.11
CA PRO A 2 -17.38 -27.75 -38.88
C PRO A 2 -17.80 -26.29 -39.03
N ASN A 3 -18.68 -25.83 -38.14
CA ASN A 3 -19.15 -24.44 -38.06
C ASN A 3 -18.03 -23.40 -37.91
N TRP A 4 -16.84 -23.85 -37.56
CA TRP A 4 -15.64 -23.05 -37.38
C TRP A 4 -15.17 -22.33 -38.65
N LEU A 5 -15.22 -22.97 -39.79
CA LEU A 5 -14.87 -22.34 -41.07
C LEU A 5 -15.82 -21.19 -41.43
N ARG A 6 -17.11 -21.40 -41.20
CA ARG A 6 -18.13 -20.35 -41.41
C ARG A 6 -17.95 -19.16 -40.47
N ILE A 7 -17.66 -19.43 -39.20
CA ILE A 7 -17.38 -18.38 -38.21
C ILE A 7 -16.16 -17.57 -38.59
N ARG A 8 -15.08 -18.22 -39.02
CA ARG A 8 -13.85 -17.54 -39.46
C ARG A 8 -14.08 -16.63 -40.69
N GLU A 9 -14.81 -17.10 -41.68
CA GLU A 9 -15.11 -16.28 -42.86
C GLU A 9 -16.05 -15.12 -42.52
N LEU A 10 -16.98 -15.31 -41.60
CA LEU A 10 -17.87 -14.26 -41.11
C LEU A 10 -17.06 -13.18 -40.36
N VAL A 11 -16.20 -13.56 -39.43
CA VAL A 11 -15.33 -12.65 -38.70
C VAL A 11 -14.42 -11.88 -39.64
N ARG A 12 -13.81 -12.56 -40.63
CA ARG A 12 -12.96 -11.92 -41.61
C ARG A 12 -13.72 -10.87 -42.43
N LYS A 13 -14.92 -11.20 -42.87
CA LYS A 13 -15.80 -10.28 -43.58
C LYS A 13 -16.12 -9.04 -42.76
N GLU A 14 -16.54 -9.23 -41.51
CA GLU A 14 -16.85 -8.13 -40.58
C GLU A 14 -15.64 -7.23 -40.33
N PHE A 15 -14.44 -7.79 -40.12
CA PHE A 15 -13.23 -7.02 -39.95
C PHE A 15 -12.91 -6.17 -41.22
N ILE A 16 -13.00 -6.75 -42.40
CA ILE A 16 -12.75 -6.01 -43.63
C ILE A 16 -13.79 -4.90 -43.83
N GLN A 17 -15.04 -5.14 -43.45
CA GLN A 17 -16.11 -4.15 -43.56
C GLN A 17 -15.91 -2.99 -42.59
N LEU A 18 -15.52 -3.28 -41.32
CA LEU A 18 -15.17 -2.28 -40.30
C LEU A 18 -14.04 -1.35 -40.80
N PHE A 19 -12.99 -1.91 -41.39
CA PHE A 19 -11.87 -1.11 -41.89
C PHE A 19 -12.18 -0.39 -43.22
N ARG A 20 -13.21 -0.80 -43.92
CA ARG A 20 -13.63 -0.17 -45.18
C ARG A 20 -14.53 1.04 -44.97
N ASP A 21 -15.26 1.07 -43.83
CA ASP A 21 -16.17 2.18 -43.52
C ASP A 21 -15.39 3.41 -43.05
N LYS A 22 -15.45 4.50 -43.88
CA LYS A 22 -14.76 5.76 -43.62
C LYS A 22 -15.23 6.45 -42.31
N LYS A 23 -16.44 6.15 -41.83
CA LYS A 23 -16.98 6.73 -40.58
C LYS A 23 -16.55 5.96 -39.36
N VAL A 24 -16.33 4.65 -39.46
CA VAL A 24 -15.96 3.77 -38.38
C VAL A 24 -14.45 3.77 -38.08
N ARG A 25 -13.61 3.95 -39.13
CA ARG A 25 -12.15 4.01 -38.98
C ARG A 25 -11.65 4.98 -37.92
N PRO A 26 -12.06 6.26 -37.92
CA PRO A 26 -11.56 7.19 -36.90
C PRO A 26 -11.99 6.79 -35.49
N ILE A 27 -13.20 6.25 -35.33
CA ILE A 27 -13.70 5.81 -34.06
C ILE A 27 -12.85 4.65 -33.50
N LEU A 28 -12.44 3.71 -34.35
CA LEU A 28 -11.63 2.55 -34.00
C LEU A 28 -10.26 2.93 -33.43
N VAL A 29 -9.71 4.08 -33.82
CA VAL A 29 -8.41 4.60 -33.37
C VAL A 29 -8.60 5.59 -32.21
N ILE A 30 -9.55 6.51 -32.34
CA ILE A 30 -9.77 7.58 -31.38
C ILE A 30 -10.27 7.03 -30.05
N MET A 31 -11.16 6.02 -30.06
CA MET A 31 -11.71 5.46 -28.82
C MET A 31 -10.66 4.80 -27.92
N PRO A 32 -9.77 3.92 -28.41
CA PRO A 32 -8.68 3.39 -27.59
C PRO A 32 -7.73 4.47 -27.08
N VAL A 33 -7.41 5.47 -27.90
CA VAL A 33 -6.53 6.58 -27.48
C VAL A 33 -7.21 7.41 -26.38
N LEU A 34 -8.48 7.75 -26.55
CA LEU A 34 -9.27 8.46 -25.54
C LEU A 34 -9.36 7.65 -24.23
N GLN A 35 -9.59 6.35 -24.36
CA GLN A 35 -9.67 5.44 -23.22
C GLN A 35 -8.33 5.36 -22.46
N LEU A 36 -7.20 5.28 -23.18
CA LEU A 36 -5.87 5.32 -22.57
C LEU A 36 -5.60 6.66 -21.86
N LEU A 37 -6.00 7.79 -22.45
CA LEU A 37 -5.88 9.11 -21.84
C LEU A 37 -6.73 9.21 -20.56
N ILE A 38 -7.98 8.76 -20.61
CA ILE A 38 -8.88 8.75 -19.45
C ILE A 38 -8.31 7.85 -18.35
N PHE A 39 -7.90 6.61 -18.67
CA PHE A 39 -7.32 5.70 -17.68
C PHE A 39 -5.99 6.22 -17.16
N GLY A 40 -5.13 6.78 -17.99
CA GLY A 40 -3.87 7.38 -17.55
C GLY A 40 -4.07 8.54 -16.58
N TYR A 41 -5.13 9.32 -16.74
CA TYR A 41 -5.47 10.41 -15.83
C TYR A 41 -6.17 9.93 -14.55
N VAL A 42 -7.08 8.96 -14.65
CA VAL A 42 -7.89 8.46 -13.51
C VAL A 42 -7.10 7.52 -12.61
N VAL A 43 -6.10 6.80 -13.14
CA VAL A 43 -5.29 5.82 -12.38
C VAL A 43 -4.25 6.48 -11.47
N THR A 44 -4.08 7.79 -11.47
CA THR A 44 -3.28 8.48 -10.45
C THR A 44 -4.00 8.36 -9.11
N THR A 45 -3.89 7.22 -8.47
CA THR A 45 -4.36 7.01 -7.09
C THR A 45 -3.38 7.68 -6.15
N ASP A 46 -3.46 9.01 -6.11
CA ASP A 46 -2.69 9.82 -5.17
C ASP A 46 -3.30 9.62 -3.79
N VAL A 47 -2.69 8.75 -3.00
CA VAL A 47 -3.11 8.50 -1.62
C VAL A 47 -2.61 9.66 -0.77
N ARG A 48 -3.53 10.58 -0.46
CA ARG A 48 -3.25 11.72 0.42
C ARG A 48 -4.12 11.63 1.67
N ASP A 49 -3.63 12.24 2.74
CA ASP A 49 -4.39 12.43 3.98
C ASP A 49 -4.87 11.13 4.65
N VAL A 50 -4.05 10.07 4.62
CA VAL A 50 -4.35 8.83 5.34
C VAL A 50 -4.36 9.11 6.84
N ARG A 51 -5.52 8.94 7.47
CA ARG A 51 -5.72 9.16 8.90
C ARG A 51 -5.16 7.98 9.68
N VAL A 52 -4.14 8.23 10.49
CA VAL A 52 -3.45 7.20 11.27
C VAL A 52 -3.84 7.28 12.73
N GLY A 53 -4.20 6.12 13.29
CA GLY A 53 -4.22 5.89 14.73
C GLY A 53 -2.92 5.23 15.17
N PHE A 54 -2.28 5.74 16.21
CA PHE A 54 -1.00 5.25 16.68
C PHE A 54 -1.12 4.76 18.13
N LEU A 55 -0.65 3.55 18.41
CA LEU A 55 -0.55 2.97 19.73
C LEU A 55 0.90 2.60 20.01
N ASP A 56 1.55 3.38 20.85
CA ASP A 56 2.91 3.12 21.30
C ASP A 56 2.89 2.47 22.68
N GLN A 57 3.24 1.18 22.74
CA GLN A 57 3.39 0.44 24.00
C GLN A 57 4.85 0.34 24.45
N ALA A 58 5.80 0.70 23.59
CA ALA A 58 7.23 0.66 23.92
C ALA A 58 7.71 1.90 24.67
N HIS A 59 7.16 3.09 24.36
CA HIS A 59 7.52 4.38 24.95
C HIS A 59 9.03 4.68 24.92
N THR A 60 9.69 4.34 23.82
CA THR A 60 11.15 4.43 23.68
C THR A 60 11.55 5.45 22.61
N ARG A 61 12.87 5.67 22.47
CA ARG A 61 13.42 6.53 21.43
C ARG A 61 13.06 6.00 20.03
N GLU A 62 13.21 4.70 19.82
CA GLU A 62 12.99 4.05 18.54
C GLU A 62 11.49 4.10 18.14
N SER A 63 10.58 3.96 19.11
CA SER A 63 9.15 4.11 18.82
C SER A 63 8.75 5.56 18.50
N ARG A 64 9.42 6.54 19.13
CA ARG A 64 9.24 7.96 18.80
C ARG A 64 9.75 8.30 17.40
N MET A 65 10.91 7.77 16.99
CA MET A 65 11.42 7.94 15.62
C MET A 65 10.42 7.40 14.59
N LEU A 66 9.78 6.27 14.88
CA LEU A 66 8.72 5.73 14.04
C LEU A 66 7.51 6.69 13.97
N PHE A 67 7.07 7.19 15.10
CA PHE A 67 5.98 8.19 15.18
C PHE A 67 6.31 9.43 14.35
N ASP A 68 7.51 9.98 14.53
CA ASP A 68 7.98 11.17 13.83
C ASP A 68 8.08 10.90 12.31
N GLY A 69 8.51 9.72 11.90
CA GLY A 69 8.54 9.30 10.50
C GLY A 69 7.16 9.31 9.85
N PHE A 70 6.14 8.84 10.55
CA PHE A 70 4.75 8.93 10.08
C PHE A 70 4.23 10.37 10.07
N ASN A 71 4.54 11.15 11.10
CA ASN A 71 4.06 12.53 11.23
C ASN A 71 4.72 13.51 10.25
N ALA A 72 5.97 13.26 9.89
CA ALA A 72 6.70 14.07 8.89
C ALA A 72 6.29 13.77 7.45
N ASN A 73 5.60 12.66 7.20
CA ASN A 73 5.19 12.26 5.86
C ASN A 73 3.90 12.98 5.44
N THR A 74 3.89 13.54 4.23
CA THR A 74 2.72 14.28 3.71
C THR A 74 1.51 13.40 3.41
N THR A 75 1.73 12.09 3.21
CA THR A 75 0.68 11.12 2.93
C THR A 75 -0.12 10.74 4.18
N PHE A 76 0.53 10.76 5.36
CA PHE A 76 -0.06 10.32 6.62
C PHE A 76 -0.33 11.50 7.55
N LYS A 77 -1.46 11.42 8.25
CA LYS A 77 -1.80 12.36 9.32
C LYS A 77 -2.16 11.60 10.58
N ILE A 78 -1.35 11.70 11.62
CA ILE A 78 -1.68 11.10 12.91
C ILE A 78 -2.87 11.85 13.51
N LYS A 79 -4.02 11.20 13.51
CA LYS A 79 -5.29 11.78 14.02
C LYS A 79 -5.53 11.47 15.49
N LYS A 80 -5.14 10.28 15.92
CA LYS A 80 -5.41 9.79 17.28
C LYS A 80 -4.21 9.01 17.80
N ILE A 81 -3.87 9.26 19.04
CA ILE A 81 -2.96 8.42 19.82
C ILE A 81 -3.84 7.62 20.76
N ALA A 82 -3.87 6.31 20.58
CA ALA A 82 -4.63 5.39 21.41
C ALA A 82 -3.79 4.96 22.60
N LEU A 83 -4.44 4.71 23.72
CA LEU A 83 -3.82 4.17 24.95
C LEU A 83 -4.02 2.65 25.04
N MET A 84 -5.13 2.15 24.46
CA MET A 84 -5.49 0.74 24.47
C MET A 84 -5.77 0.24 23.05
N GLN A 85 -5.58 -1.05 22.85
CA GLN A 85 -5.85 -1.69 21.56
C GLN A 85 -7.33 -1.59 21.17
N GLN A 86 -8.23 -1.71 22.12
CA GLN A 86 -9.67 -1.62 21.88
C GLN A 86 -10.08 -0.27 21.33
N ASP A 87 -9.44 0.83 21.79
CA ASP A 87 -9.69 2.18 21.27
C ASP A 87 -9.30 2.27 19.79
N LEU A 88 -8.15 1.68 19.45
CA LEU A 88 -7.64 1.67 18.08
C LEU A 88 -8.57 0.94 17.10
N GLU A 89 -9.07 -0.23 17.55
CA GLU A 89 -10.02 -1.03 16.77
C GLU A 89 -11.36 -0.29 16.60
N GLN A 90 -11.87 0.36 17.64
CA GLN A 90 -13.10 1.14 17.55
C GLN A 90 -12.97 2.34 16.60
N LEU A 91 -11.82 3.01 16.58
CA LEU A 91 -11.55 4.12 15.68
C LEU A 91 -11.55 3.66 14.21
N LEU A 92 -11.01 2.45 13.92
CA LEU A 92 -11.09 1.85 12.59
C LEU A 92 -12.53 1.51 12.20
N ILE A 93 -13.28 0.84 13.09
CA ILE A 93 -14.67 0.44 12.83
C ILE A 93 -15.56 1.67 12.58
N ARG A 94 -15.34 2.78 13.31
CA ARG A 94 -16.07 4.03 13.13
C ARG A 94 -15.63 4.83 11.89
N GLY A 95 -14.58 4.39 11.20
CA GLY A 95 -14.01 5.11 10.07
C GLY A 95 -13.38 6.46 10.46
N GLU A 96 -12.97 6.63 11.72
CA GLU A 96 -12.27 7.85 12.19
C GLU A 96 -10.80 7.82 11.76
N ILE A 97 -10.23 6.64 11.60
CA ILE A 97 -8.88 6.38 11.06
C ILE A 97 -8.95 5.38 9.92
N ASP A 98 -7.99 5.47 9.02
CA ASP A 98 -7.85 4.59 7.85
C ASP A 98 -6.80 3.51 8.05
N LEU A 99 -5.84 3.79 8.94
CA LEU A 99 -4.72 2.91 9.25
C LEU A 99 -4.43 2.98 10.75
N ALA A 100 -4.21 1.82 11.37
CA ALA A 100 -3.76 1.70 12.73
C ALA A 100 -2.35 1.14 12.78
N VAL A 101 -1.46 1.78 13.53
CA VAL A 101 -0.08 1.34 13.77
C VAL A 101 0.08 1.05 15.25
N LYS A 102 0.45 -0.19 15.57
CA LYS A 102 0.73 -0.62 16.94
C LYS A 102 2.19 -1.01 17.09
N VAL A 103 2.86 -0.37 18.03
CA VAL A 103 4.24 -0.67 18.43
C VAL A 103 4.21 -1.50 19.70
N PRO A 104 4.70 -2.75 19.68
CA PRO A 104 4.68 -3.63 20.85
C PRO A 104 5.72 -3.18 21.90
N PRO A 105 5.56 -3.59 23.18
CA PRO A 105 6.42 -3.15 24.27
C PRO A 105 7.89 -3.64 24.13
N ASP A 106 8.10 -4.76 23.46
CA ASP A 106 9.42 -5.36 23.24
C ASP A 106 10.15 -4.85 21.98
N PHE A 107 9.55 -3.87 21.26
CA PHE A 107 10.03 -3.35 19.98
C PHE A 107 11.51 -2.92 20.04
N SER A 108 11.85 -2.02 20.94
CA SER A 108 13.21 -1.49 21.04
C SER A 108 14.21 -2.50 21.61
N GLN A 109 13.76 -3.39 22.51
CA GLN A 109 14.61 -4.45 23.01
C GLN A 109 15.05 -5.39 21.88
N LYS A 110 14.12 -5.78 21.01
CA LYS A 110 14.41 -6.63 19.85
C LYS A 110 15.36 -5.95 18.87
N ILE A 111 15.12 -4.66 18.55
CA ILE A 111 16.03 -3.90 17.69
C ILE A 111 17.45 -3.88 18.25
N ARG A 112 17.62 -3.52 19.53
CA ARG A 112 18.94 -3.42 20.18
C ARG A 112 19.66 -4.76 20.29
N SER A 113 18.91 -5.87 20.37
CA SER A 113 19.48 -7.22 20.37
C SER A 113 19.74 -7.79 18.97
N GLY A 114 19.52 -7.01 17.91
CA GLY A 114 19.68 -7.45 16.51
C GLY A 114 18.63 -8.47 16.08
N GLN A 115 17.48 -8.54 16.77
CA GLN A 115 16.37 -9.40 16.43
C GLN A 115 15.33 -8.64 15.59
N THR A 116 14.52 -9.38 14.85
CA THR A 116 13.40 -8.79 14.11
C THR A 116 12.32 -8.26 15.06
N ALA A 117 12.09 -6.97 15.04
CA ALA A 117 11.00 -6.33 15.76
C ALA A 117 9.75 -6.27 14.87
N ALA A 118 8.66 -6.89 15.29
CA ALA A 118 7.41 -6.87 14.54
C ALA A 118 6.59 -5.63 14.89
N LEU A 119 6.06 -4.95 13.86
CA LEU A 119 5.03 -3.92 13.98
C LEU A 119 3.70 -4.50 13.48
N GLN A 120 2.62 -4.12 14.13
CA GLN A 120 1.29 -4.46 13.65
C GLN A 120 0.68 -3.26 12.92
N ILE A 121 0.30 -3.46 11.66
CA ILE A 121 -0.41 -2.48 10.86
C ILE A 121 -1.76 -3.08 10.49
N ILE A 122 -2.82 -2.36 10.80
CA ILE A 122 -4.20 -2.74 10.48
C ILE A 122 -4.79 -1.63 9.61
N ALA A 123 -5.30 -1.97 8.45
CA ALA A 123 -5.97 -1.03 7.57
C ALA A 123 -7.46 -1.35 7.48
N ASP A 124 -8.28 -0.32 7.27
CA ASP A 124 -9.69 -0.50 6.95
C ASP A 124 -9.83 -1.24 5.60
N GLY A 125 -10.36 -2.46 5.64
CA GLY A 125 -10.54 -3.34 4.48
C GLY A 125 -11.75 -3.02 3.62
N SER A 126 -12.58 -2.02 3.96
CA SER A 126 -13.80 -1.65 3.21
C SER A 126 -13.51 -1.32 1.74
N LEU A 127 -12.29 -0.84 1.46
CA LEU A 127 -11.75 -0.58 0.13
C LEU A 127 -10.42 -1.32 -0.03
N SER A 128 -10.48 -2.62 -0.31
CA SER A 128 -9.32 -3.53 -0.33
C SER A 128 -8.13 -3.04 -1.17
N ASN A 129 -8.40 -2.46 -2.35
CA ASN A 129 -7.33 -1.89 -3.19
C ASN A 129 -6.63 -0.69 -2.52
N MET A 130 -7.39 0.19 -1.84
CA MET A 130 -6.82 1.33 -1.13
C MET A 130 -6.09 0.90 0.14
N ALA A 131 -6.58 -0.13 0.84
CA ALA A 131 -5.91 -0.68 2.01
C ALA A 131 -4.52 -1.21 1.67
N ALA A 132 -4.38 -1.98 0.58
CA ALA A 132 -3.09 -2.48 0.12
C ALA A 132 -2.10 -1.35 -0.23
N VAL A 133 -2.57 -0.30 -0.89
CA VAL A 133 -1.74 0.87 -1.22
C VAL A 133 -1.33 1.62 0.04
N ARG A 134 -2.23 1.87 0.98
CA ARG A 134 -1.92 2.52 2.27
C ARG A 134 -0.88 1.75 3.07
N ILE A 135 -1.00 0.42 3.12
CA ILE A 135 -0.02 -0.45 3.79
C ILE A 135 1.34 -0.35 3.10
N SER A 136 1.40 -0.35 1.76
CA SER A 136 2.67 -0.26 1.03
C SER A 136 3.42 1.04 1.31
N TYR A 137 2.72 2.17 1.42
CA TYR A 137 3.32 3.45 1.83
C TYR A 137 3.80 3.42 3.29
N ALA A 138 3.04 2.80 4.19
CA ALA A 138 3.46 2.64 5.59
C ALA A 138 4.73 1.79 5.71
N VAL A 139 4.82 0.71 4.94
CA VAL A 139 6.02 -0.16 4.87
C VAL A 139 7.24 0.63 4.39
N GLN A 140 7.10 1.50 3.39
CA GLN A 140 8.21 2.35 2.92
C GLN A 140 8.78 3.27 4.03
N ILE A 141 7.91 3.82 4.89
CA ILE A 141 8.37 4.62 6.04
C ILE A 141 9.16 3.74 7.02
N ILE A 142 8.66 2.54 7.29
CA ILE A 142 9.31 1.60 8.19
C ILE A 142 10.67 1.16 7.64
N GLU A 143 10.77 0.89 6.35
CA GLU A 143 12.02 0.53 5.67
C GLU A 143 13.04 1.67 5.73
N LYS A 144 12.58 2.92 5.50
CA LYS A 144 13.45 4.10 5.64
C LYS A 144 13.99 4.21 7.06
N LEU A 145 13.12 4.11 8.07
CA LEU A 145 13.49 4.15 9.47
C LEU A 145 14.45 3.01 9.83
N ASN A 146 14.18 1.79 9.34
CA ASN A 146 15.07 0.66 9.55
C ASN A 146 16.48 0.93 9.02
N THR A 147 16.59 1.55 7.85
CA THR A 147 17.88 1.95 7.27
C THR A 147 18.58 2.99 8.14
N GLU A 148 17.85 3.99 8.65
CA GLU A 148 18.41 5.01 9.55
C GLU A 148 18.91 4.41 10.87
N LEU A 149 18.14 3.53 11.48
CA LEU A 149 18.52 2.83 12.71
C LEU A 149 19.74 1.93 12.51
N LEU A 150 19.82 1.23 11.36
CA LEU A 150 20.97 0.40 11.02
C LEU A 150 22.26 1.23 10.86
N MET A 151 22.17 2.41 10.26
CA MET A 151 23.31 3.33 10.13
C MET A 151 23.79 3.88 11.48
N GLU A 152 22.88 4.13 12.43
CA GLU A 152 23.23 4.58 13.79
C GLU A 152 23.87 3.46 14.64
N MET A 153 23.45 2.19 14.43
CA MET A 153 23.89 1.06 15.26
C MET A 153 25.26 0.48 14.91
N ARG A 154 26.07 1.14 14.10
CA ARG A 154 27.44 0.78 13.61
C ARG A 154 27.51 -0.49 12.73
N PRO A 155 28.19 -0.40 11.57
CA PRO A 155 28.21 -1.44 10.53
C PRO A 155 28.99 -2.70 10.88
N GLU A 156 29.61 -2.80 12.04
CA GLU A 156 30.58 -3.85 12.34
C GLU A 156 29.98 -5.18 12.84
N LYS A 157 28.65 -5.24 13.09
CA LYS A 157 28.01 -6.45 13.66
C LYS A 157 26.73 -6.91 12.97
N LEU A 158 26.33 -6.32 11.84
CA LEU A 158 25.03 -6.64 11.24
C LEU A 158 25.18 -7.43 9.95
N ASP A 159 24.81 -8.72 10.03
CA ASP A 159 24.53 -9.57 8.87
C ASP A 159 23.24 -9.09 8.19
N TYR A 160 23.38 -8.35 7.09
CA TYR A 160 22.30 -7.72 6.34
C TYR A 160 21.19 -8.68 5.85
N GLY A 161 21.45 -10.00 5.87
CA GLY A 161 20.50 -11.02 5.44
C GLY A 161 19.39 -11.34 6.45
N LYS A 162 19.56 -10.98 7.74
CA LYS A 162 18.65 -11.38 8.83
C LYS A 162 17.59 -10.35 9.21
N ILE A 163 17.69 -9.11 8.74
CA ILE A 163 16.89 -7.98 9.24
C ILE A 163 15.66 -7.68 8.40
N ILE A 164 15.62 -8.19 7.17
CA ILE A 164 14.44 -8.05 6.32
C ILE A 164 13.46 -9.16 6.68
N GLY A 165 12.68 -8.95 7.71
CA GLY A 165 11.52 -9.79 8.02
C GLY A 165 10.56 -9.77 6.83
N ASN A 166 10.19 -10.96 6.35
CA ASN A 166 9.28 -11.21 5.23
C ASN A 166 8.04 -10.27 5.29
N PRO A 167 7.86 -9.37 4.31
CA PRO A 167 6.76 -8.39 4.29
C PRO A 167 5.37 -9.02 4.14
N ASN A 168 5.27 -10.35 4.04
CA ASN A 168 4.04 -11.06 3.70
C ASN A 168 3.22 -11.56 4.91
N ARG A 169 3.45 -11.03 6.12
CA ARG A 169 2.57 -11.26 7.28
C ARG A 169 1.75 -10.02 7.62
N SER A 170 1.04 -9.49 6.66
CA SER A 170 -0.11 -8.63 6.94
C SER A 170 -1.32 -9.53 7.23
N HIS A 171 -1.70 -9.64 8.48
CA HIS A 171 -3.02 -10.16 8.82
C HIS A 171 -4.04 -9.08 8.46
N VAL A 172 -4.70 -9.27 7.32
CA VAL A 172 -5.93 -8.55 6.97
C VAL A 172 -7.04 -9.24 7.77
N VAL A 173 -7.64 -8.54 8.69
CA VAL A 173 -8.88 -8.93 9.36
C VAL A 173 -10.05 -8.32 8.61
#